data_12f1bc657aac4abe136a3e5164c12c49
#
_entry.id   12f1bc657aac4abe136a3e5164c12c49
#
_cell.length_a   1.000
_cell.length_b   1.000
_cell.length_c   1.000
_cell.angle_alpha   90.00
_cell.angle_beta   90.00
_cell.angle_gamma   90.00
#
_symmetry.space_group_name_H-M   'P 1'
#
loop_
_entity.id
_entity.type
_entity.pdbx_description
1 polymer ?
#
loop_
_entity_poly.entity_id
_entity_poly.type
_entity_poly.pdbx_seq_one_letter_code
_entity_poly.pdbx_strand_id
1 'polypeptide(L)'
;NTYYNEDSEYVHWNRYNFWWYLRREVNSRYWGYFYYQKYNKSLGNTLLSNICDAAKAKRIVIWSIGFEVDDEDVPAMQDCASSPSHFFRVEGVELSEAFRAIARQINQLRLTQ
;
A
#
# COMPACT_ATOMS: atom_id res chain seq x y z
N ASN A 1 -23.66 -27.28 -18.41
CA ASN A 1 -23.25 -26.15 -17.60
C ASN A 1 -22.13 -25.38 -18.28
N THR A 2 -22.53 -24.30 -18.96
CA THR A 2 -21.63 -23.55 -19.83
C THR A 2 -20.45 -22.88 -19.07
N TYR A 3 -20.59 -22.65 -17.79
CA TYR A 3 -19.52 -21.98 -17.08
C TYR A 3 -18.35 -22.88 -16.67
N TYR A 4 -18.50 -24.17 -16.76
CA TYR A 4 -17.37 -25.07 -16.60
C TYR A 4 -16.47 -25.11 -17.84
N ASN A 5 -16.94 -24.53 -18.93
CA ASN A 5 -16.18 -24.41 -20.16
C ASN A 5 -15.46 -23.06 -20.29
N GLU A 6 -15.51 -22.25 -19.27
CA GLU A 6 -14.81 -20.98 -19.30
C GLU A 6 -13.35 -21.19 -18.91
N ASP A 7 -12.51 -21.00 -19.88
CA ASP A 7 -11.07 -21.28 -19.79
C ASP A 7 -10.31 -20.26 -18.90
N SER A 8 -11.00 -19.24 -18.41
CA SER A 8 -10.36 -18.19 -17.65
C SER A 8 -10.72 -18.27 -16.17
N GLU A 9 -9.71 -18.46 -15.34
CA GLU A 9 -9.82 -18.36 -13.89
C GLU A 9 -10.39 -17.01 -13.46
N TYR A 10 -10.03 -15.94 -14.17
CA TYR A 10 -10.58 -14.62 -13.94
C TYR A 10 -12.10 -14.58 -14.12
N VAL A 11 -12.62 -15.18 -15.20
CA VAL A 11 -14.06 -15.21 -15.47
C VAL A 11 -14.79 -16.01 -14.40
N HIS A 12 -14.24 -17.15 -13.99
CA HIS A 12 -14.78 -17.97 -12.93
C HIS A 12 -14.89 -17.19 -11.61
N TRP A 13 -13.80 -16.64 -11.14
CA TRP A 13 -13.77 -15.89 -9.88
C TRP A 13 -14.59 -14.60 -9.93
N ASN A 14 -14.64 -13.94 -11.08
CA ASN A 14 -15.49 -12.78 -11.27
C ASN A 14 -16.98 -13.13 -11.20
N ARG A 15 -17.34 -14.32 -11.69
CA ARG A 15 -18.72 -14.80 -11.65
C ARG A 15 -19.14 -15.29 -10.27
N TYR A 16 -18.27 -15.97 -9.55
CA TYR A 16 -18.59 -16.61 -8.28
C TYR A 16 -18.09 -15.87 -7.05
N ASN A 17 -17.49 -14.72 -7.20
CA ASN A 17 -17.12 -13.92 -6.05
C ASN A 17 -18.34 -13.25 -5.41
N PHE A 18 -18.15 -12.76 -4.20
CA PHE A 18 -19.21 -12.14 -3.40
C PHE A 18 -19.84 -10.92 -4.11
N TRP A 19 -19.04 -10.09 -4.75
CA TRP A 19 -19.53 -8.92 -5.47
C TRP A 19 -20.40 -9.31 -6.67
N TRP A 20 -20.03 -10.37 -7.39
CA TRP A 20 -20.83 -10.89 -8.49
C TRP A 20 -22.21 -11.32 -7.99
N TYR A 21 -22.23 -12.06 -6.87
CA TYR A 21 -23.47 -12.50 -6.24
C TYR A 21 -24.36 -11.32 -5.86
N LEU A 22 -23.81 -10.32 -5.15
CA LEU A 22 -24.55 -9.14 -4.73
C LEU A 22 -25.18 -8.39 -5.90
N ARG A 23 -24.41 -8.18 -6.96
CA ARG A 23 -24.88 -7.44 -8.13
C ARG A 23 -25.98 -8.16 -8.90
N ARG A 24 -25.93 -9.46 -8.93
CA ARG A 24 -26.83 -10.26 -9.76
C ARG A 24 -28.08 -10.73 -9.01
N GLU A 25 -27.91 -11.17 -7.78
CA GLU A 25 -28.97 -11.87 -7.05
C GLU A 25 -29.63 -11.01 -5.96
N VAL A 26 -29.00 -9.92 -5.56
CA VAL A 26 -29.46 -9.11 -4.44
C VAL A 26 -29.78 -7.69 -4.90
N ASN A 27 -30.97 -7.19 -4.54
CA ASN A 27 -31.33 -5.81 -4.82
C ASN A 27 -30.36 -4.86 -4.10
N SER A 28 -29.91 -3.82 -4.79
CA SER A 28 -28.88 -2.90 -4.32
C SER A 28 -29.19 -2.24 -2.98
N ARG A 29 -30.47 -2.05 -2.64
CA ARG A 29 -30.88 -1.47 -1.35
C ARG A 29 -30.48 -2.33 -0.15
N TYR A 30 -30.20 -3.61 -0.38
CA TYR A 30 -29.80 -4.53 0.71
C TYR A 30 -28.31 -4.77 0.79
N TRP A 31 -27.50 -4.22 -0.12
CA TRP A 31 -26.07 -4.49 -0.16
C TRP A 31 -25.36 -4.11 1.14
N GLY A 32 -25.78 -3.03 1.80
CA GLY A 32 -25.19 -2.61 3.06
C GLY A 32 -25.33 -3.60 4.21
N TYR A 33 -26.26 -4.56 4.11
CA TYR A 33 -26.38 -5.60 5.13
C TYR A 33 -25.34 -6.71 4.99
N PHE A 34 -24.75 -6.83 3.81
CA PHE A 34 -23.81 -7.90 3.49
C PHE A 34 -22.35 -7.50 3.59
N TYR A 35 -22.07 -6.20 3.57
CA TYR A 35 -20.71 -5.73 3.72
C TYR A 35 -20.67 -4.40 4.43
N TYR A 36 -19.52 -4.11 5.03
CA TYR A 36 -19.16 -2.79 5.52
C TYR A 36 -17.68 -2.54 5.25
N GLN A 37 -17.33 -1.29 5.08
CA GLN A 37 -15.95 -0.92 4.86
C GLN A 37 -15.21 -0.90 6.19
N LYS A 38 -14.36 -1.91 6.42
CA LYS A 38 -13.58 -2.03 7.65
C LYS A 38 -12.42 -1.03 7.67
N TYR A 39 -11.81 -0.84 6.52
CA TYR A 39 -10.70 0.10 6.35
C TYR A 39 -10.98 1.02 5.18
N ASN A 40 -10.61 2.27 5.31
CA ASN A 40 -10.61 3.25 4.23
C ASN A 40 -9.23 3.92 4.15
N LYS A 41 -9.00 4.77 3.15
CA LYS A 41 -7.72 5.46 2.95
C LYS A 41 -7.33 6.30 4.18
N SER A 42 -8.26 7.05 4.74
CA SER A 42 -8.00 7.90 5.90
C SER A 42 -7.57 7.08 7.12
N LEU A 43 -8.30 6.01 7.43
CA LEU A 43 -7.94 5.12 8.53
C LEU A 43 -6.61 4.42 8.27
N GLY A 44 -6.39 3.95 7.05
CA GLY A 44 -5.13 3.33 6.65
C GLY A 44 -3.93 4.26 6.86
N ASN A 45 -4.06 5.52 6.44
CA ASN A 45 -3.00 6.53 6.63
C ASN A 45 -2.76 6.81 8.11
N THR A 46 -3.80 6.87 8.94
CA THR A 46 -3.67 7.05 10.38
C THR A 46 -2.93 5.88 11.02
N LEU A 47 -3.27 4.64 10.67
CA LEU A 47 -2.60 3.45 11.18
C LEU A 47 -1.13 3.41 10.75
N LEU A 48 -0.83 3.77 9.52
CA LEU A 48 0.54 3.85 9.02
C LEU A 48 1.34 4.89 9.81
N SER A 49 0.80 6.08 9.99
CA SER A 49 1.44 7.15 10.76
C SER A 49 1.74 6.69 12.18
N ASN A 50 0.79 6.05 12.84
CA ASN A 50 0.97 5.55 14.21
C ASN A 50 2.08 4.50 14.30
N ILE A 51 2.15 3.58 13.34
CA ILE A 51 3.20 2.56 13.30
C ILE A 51 4.56 3.20 13.08
N CYS A 52 4.66 4.14 12.14
CA CYS A 52 5.90 4.84 11.84
C CYS A 52 6.39 5.65 13.05
N ASP A 53 5.48 6.36 13.72
CA ASP A 53 5.82 7.13 14.93
C ASP A 53 6.31 6.22 16.07
N ALA A 54 5.65 5.08 16.26
CA ALA A 54 6.07 4.11 17.27
C ALA A 54 7.46 3.55 16.98
N ALA A 55 7.77 3.28 15.71
CA ALA A 55 9.09 2.81 15.30
C ALA A 55 10.16 3.88 15.52
N LYS A 56 9.87 5.13 15.14
CA LYS A 56 10.79 6.27 15.36
C LYS A 56 11.06 6.51 16.85
N ALA A 57 10.04 6.37 17.68
CA ALA A 57 10.17 6.48 19.13
C ALA A 57 11.14 5.44 19.71
N LYS A 58 11.26 4.29 19.07
CA LYS A 58 12.24 3.24 19.42
C LYS A 58 13.59 3.42 18.72
N ARG A 59 13.83 4.55 18.10
CA ARG A 59 15.06 4.89 17.37
C ARG A 59 15.31 3.98 16.15
N ILE A 60 14.25 3.45 15.57
CA ILE A 60 14.33 2.74 14.30
C ILE A 60 14.36 3.77 13.18
N VAL A 61 15.34 3.66 12.30
CA VAL A 61 15.46 4.53 11.13
C VAL A 61 14.63 3.95 10.00
N ILE A 62 13.72 4.76 9.47
CA ILE A 62 12.80 4.35 8.40
C ILE A 62 13.17 5.09 7.13
N TRP A 63 13.45 4.32 6.06
CA TRP A 63 13.51 4.82 4.69
C TRP A 63 12.19 4.49 4.00
N SER A 64 11.59 5.48 3.38
CA SER A 64 10.33 5.33 2.66
C SER A 64 10.55 5.54 1.17
N ILE A 65 10.06 4.61 0.36
CA ILE A 65 10.16 4.68 -1.10
C ILE A 65 8.77 4.70 -1.68
N GLY A 66 8.38 5.82 -2.30
CA GLY A 66 7.15 5.93 -3.06
C GLY A 66 7.41 5.58 -4.51
N PHE A 67 7.11 4.33 -4.90
CA PHE A 67 7.28 3.85 -6.27
C PHE A 67 6.00 4.07 -7.06
N GLU A 68 6.07 4.94 -8.08
CA GLU A 68 4.93 5.26 -8.95
C GLU A 68 3.65 5.64 -8.17
N VAL A 69 3.81 6.44 -7.11
CA VAL A 69 2.70 6.87 -6.26
C VAL A 69 2.10 8.19 -6.74
N ASP A 70 0.81 8.34 -6.54
CA ASP A 70 0.09 9.58 -6.83
C ASP A 70 0.47 10.68 -5.84
N ASP A 71 0.36 11.93 -6.29
CA ASP A 71 0.71 13.10 -5.47
C ASP A 71 -0.02 13.13 -4.13
N GLU A 72 -1.26 12.65 -4.10
CA GLU A 72 -2.06 12.64 -2.87
C GLU A 72 -1.57 11.64 -1.81
N ASP A 73 -0.77 10.65 -2.20
CA ASP A 73 -0.22 9.64 -1.29
C ASP A 73 1.18 10.00 -0.77
N VAL A 74 1.86 10.94 -1.42
CA VAL A 74 3.21 11.35 -1.05
C VAL A 74 3.31 11.83 0.40
N PRO A 75 2.41 12.68 0.93
CA PRO A 75 2.54 13.16 2.30
C PRO A 75 2.57 12.06 3.35
N ALA A 76 1.73 11.04 3.20
CA ALA A 76 1.69 9.91 4.16
C ALA A 76 3.02 9.14 4.17
N MET A 77 3.63 8.96 3.01
CA MET A 77 4.89 8.25 2.86
C MET A 77 6.08 9.08 3.36
N GLN A 78 6.06 10.39 3.11
CA GLN A 78 7.08 11.31 3.64
C GLN A 78 7.06 11.35 5.17
N ASP A 79 5.88 11.42 5.74
CA ASP A 79 5.69 11.46 7.20
C ASP A 79 6.24 10.21 7.87
N CYS A 80 6.14 9.06 7.20
CA CYS A 80 6.66 7.80 7.71
C CYS A 80 8.20 7.77 7.74
N ALA A 81 8.89 8.44 6.83
CA ALA A 81 10.34 8.48 6.80
C ALA A 81 10.91 9.19 8.02
N SER A 82 12.08 8.76 8.49
CA SER A 82 12.74 9.32 9.67
C SER A 82 13.20 10.77 9.49
N SER A 83 13.50 11.17 8.26
CA SER A 83 13.81 12.55 7.88
C SER A 83 13.51 12.77 6.41
N PRO A 84 13.49 14.02 5.92
CA PRO A 84 13.27 14.27 4.49
C PRO A 84 14.27 13.57 3.57
N SER A 85 15.50 13.38 4.01
CA SER A 85 16.54 12.67 3.24
C SER A 85 16.33 11.16 3.20
N HIS A 86 15.41 10.63 3.99
CA HIS A 86 15.06 9.20 4.02
C HIS A 86 13.81 8.88 3.19
N PHE A 87 13.27 9.86 2.48
CA PHE A 87 12.15 9.65 1.58
C PHE A 87 12.61 9.77 0.13
N PHE A 88 12.21 8.81 -0.69
CA PHE A 88 12.49 8.77 -2.13
C PHE A 88 11.19 8.57 -2.90
N ARG A 89 10.89 9.49 -3.82
CA ARG A 89 9.83 9.30 -4.80
C ARG A 89 10.49 8.92 -6.11
N VAL A 90 10.18 7.72 -6.62
CA VAL A 90 10.87 7.16 -7.77
C VAL A 90 9.88 6.56 -8.78
N GLU A 91 10.30 6.52 -10.02
CA GLU A 91 9.56 5.91 -11.11
C GLU A 91 10.49 5.00 -11.91
N GLY A 92 9.99 3.82 -12.29
CA GLY A 92 10.71 2.91 -13.18
C GLY A 92 12.13 2.58 -12.73
N VAL A 93 13.10 2.94 -13.56
CA VAL A 93 14.52 2.60 -13.36
C VAL A 93 15.18 3.30 -12.17
N GLU A 94 14.60 4.38 -11.70
CA GLU A 94 15.14 5.15 -10.56
C GLU A 94 15.11 4.38 -9.24
N LEU A 95 14.35 3.30 -9.18
CA LEU A 95 14.22 2.47 -7.97
C LEU A 95 15.58 1.91 -7.53
N SER A 96 16.41 1.47 -8.47
CA SER A 96 17.75 0.95 -8.14
C SER A 96 18.65 2.03 -7.57
N GLU A 97 18.52 3.26 -8.04
CA GLU A 97 19.28 4.40 -7.55
C GLU A 97 18.87 4.77 -6.10
N ALA A 98 17.57 4.69 -5.79
CA ALA A 98 17.09 4.89 -4.44
C ALA A 98 17.69 3.87 -3.47
N PHE A 99 17.72 2.59 -3.82
CA PHE A 99 18.36 1.57 -3.00
C PHE A 99 19.86 1.80 -2.83
N ARG A 100 20.55 2.25 -3.86
CA ARG A 100 21.97 2.61 -3.74
C ARG A 100 22.20 3.78 -2.79
N ALA A 101 21.35 4.81 -2.87
CA ALA A 101 21.44 5.95 -1.97
C ALA A 101 21.21 5.52 -0.51
N ILE A 102 20.24 4.66 -0.25
CA ILE A 102 20.00 4.11 1.07
C ILE A 102 21.20 3.31 1.57
N ALA A 103 21.76 2.44 0.72
CA ALA A 103 22.93 1.66 1.08
C ALA A 103 24.14 2.55 1.45
N ARG A 104 24.34 3.64 0.72
CA ARG A 104 25.41 4.61 1.04
C ARG A 104 25.17 5.28 2.39
N GLN A 105 23.94 5.68 2.69
CA GLN A 105 23.59 6.29 3.97
C GLN A 105 23.85 5.33 5.13
N ILE A 106 23.45 4.06 4.99
CA ILE A 106 23.70 3.02 5.99
C ILE A 106 25.19 2.83 6.20
N ASN A 107 25.98 2.75 5.14
CA ASN A 107 27.43 2.58 5.25
C ASN A 107 28.11 3.77 5.93
N GLN A 108 27.67 4.99 5.63
CA GLN A 108 28.19 6.20 6.31
C GLN A 108 27.90 6.15 7.81
N LEU A 109 26.69 5.74 8.21
CA LEU A 109 26.36 5.59 9.63
C LEU A 109 27.23 4.54 10.32
N ARG A 110 27.55 3.45 9.65
CA ARG A 110 28.45 2.41 10.20
C ARG A 110 29.87 2.91 10.39
N LEU A 111 30.35 3.76 9.48
CA LEU A 111 31.72 4.30 9.56
C LEU A 111 31.89 5.35 10.65
N THR A 112 30.80 6.02 11.07
CA THR A 112 30.83 7.04 12.10
C THR A 112 30.54 6.50 13.51
N GLN A 113 30.17 5.26 13.59
CA GLN A 113 29.97 4.56 14.85
C GLN A 113 31.22 3.76 15.21
#